data_ff37c665962e228f5226de2a7814eadc
#
_entry.id   ff37c665962e228f5226de2a7814eadc
#
_cell.length_a   1.000
_cell.length_b   1.000
_cell.length_c   1.000
_cell.angle_alpha   90.00
_cell.angle_beta   90.00
_cell.angle_gamma   90.00
#
_symmetry.space_group_name_H-M   'P 1'
#
loop_
_entity.id
_entity.type
_entity.pdbx_description
1 polymer ?
#
loop_
_entity_poly.entity_id
_entity_poly.type
_entity_poly.pdbx_seq_one_letter_code
_entity_poly.pdbx_strand_id
1 'polypeptide(L)'
;MNNEKVKNMFKGKRKNENLVVLLIIMVVVVISINYIWNDSNKNNENKNTQQTNNVKEVLNNEDYSSETEKKLENILSSIDGVGKVKVMILNSSSSTFVPVYDENNKTSNTTESDDSGGTRTIIENDQQKSIVYKENSNGTKEPITKNIESPKIEGAIITAQGANSSDVKEKIVSAVEAATGLATHKIQVFKMDDEKLD
;
A
#
# COMPACT_ATOMS: atom_id res chain seq x y z
N MET A 1 11.96 -54.67 -2.02
CA MET A 1 12.41 -55.31 -3.29
C MET A 1 12.92 -54.17 -4.19
N ASN A 2 14.19 -53.73 -4.12
CA ASN A 2 14.84 -52.88 -5.12
C ASN A 2 16.30 -52.46 -4.74
N ASN A 3 16.86 -52.91 -3.61
CA ASN A 3 18.22 -52.51 -3.22
C ASN A 3 19.35 -53.35 -3.86
N GLU A 4 19.02 -54.50 -4.51
CA GLU A 4 20.04 -55.34 -5.18
C GLU A 4 20.35 -54.91 -6.61
N LYS A 5 19.40 -54.30 -7.34
CA LYS A 5 19.65 -53.81 -8.70
C LYS A 5 20.58 -52.61 -8.76
N VAL A 6 20.62 -51.78 -7.76
CA VAL A 6 21.51 -50.62 -7.70
C VAL A 6 22.96 -51.03 -7.41
N LYS A 7 23.16 -52.10 -6.60
CA LYS A 7 24.48 -52.58 -6.21
C LYS A 7 25.25 -53.24 -7.37
N ASN A 8 24.54 -53.77 -8.40
CA ASN A 8 25.15 -54.43 -9.53
C ASN A 8 25.55 -53.50 -10.67
N MET A 9 25.04 -52.28 -10.72
CA MET A 9 25.45 -51.25 -11.68
C MET A 9 26.88 -50.70 -11.43
N PHE A 10 27.38 -50.81 -10.22
CA PHE A 10 28.73 -50.28 -9.86
C PHE A 10 29.85 -51.29 -9.97
N LYS A 11 29.64 -52.50 -10.48
CA LYS A 11 30.66 -53.58 -10.58
C LYS A 11 31.14 -53.83 -11.99
N GLY A 12 31.30 -52.79 -12.80
CA GLY A 12 31.85 -52.88 -14.17
C GLY A 12 33.22 -52.14 -14.29
N LYS A 13 34.12 -52.75 -14.95
CA LYS A 13 35.55 -52.49 -15.15
C LYS A 13 35.91 -51.20 -15.95
N ARG A 14 35.15 -50.09 -15.76
CA ARG A 14 35.41 -48.76 -16.41
C ARG A 14 35.28 -47.64 -15.38
N LYS A 15 36.33 -47.50 -14.54
CA LYS A 15 36.36 -46.45 -13.50
C LYS A 15 36.14 -45.04 -14.02
N ASN A 16 36.51 -44.73 -15.26
CA ASN A 16 36.40 -43.38 -15.81
C ASN A 16 35.00 -43.09 -16.39
N GLU A 17 34.34 -44.08 -17.00
CA GLU A 17 32.99 -43.88 -17.52
C GLU A 17 31.94 -43.72 -16.38
N ASN A 18 32.09 -44.52 -15.30
CA ASN A 18 31.20 -44.39 -14.11
C ASN A 18 31.43 -43.07 -13.40
N LEU A 19 32.66 -42.52 -13.38
CA LEU A 19 32.95 -41.20 -12.79
C LEU A 19 32.34 -40.07 -13.59
N VAL A 20 32.32 -40.18 -14.93
CA VAL A 20 31.63 -39.20 -15.80
C VAL A 20 30.14 -39.25 -15.62
N VAL A 21 29.50 -40.43 -15.51
CA VAL A 21 28.08 -40.59 -15.25
C VAL A 21 27.72 -40.01 -13.89
N LEU A 22 28.52 -40.25 -12.86
CA LEU A 22 28.29 -39.68 -11.52
C LEU A 22 28.41 -38.16 -11.54
N LEU A 23 29.36 -37.59 -12.31
CA LEU A 23 29.49 -36.13 -12.45
C LEU A 23 28.28 -35.51 -13.17
N ILE A 24 27.76 -36.15 -14.21
CA ILE A 24 26.54 -35.71 -14.91
C ILE A 24 25.34 -35.73 -13.97
N ILE A 25 25.18 -36.79 -13.18
CA ILE A 25 24.08 -36.87 -12.18
C ILE A 25 24.23 -35.75 -11.15
N MET A 26 25.44 -35.45 -10.68
CA MET A 26 25.66 -34.35 -9.73
C MET A 26 25.31 -32.97 -10.33
N VAL A 27 25.64 -32.76 -11.60
CA VAL A 27 25.27 -31.51 -12.31
C VAL A 27 23.75 -31.40 -12.45
N VAL A 28 23.05 -32.49 -12.82
CA VAL A 28 21.58 -32.50 -12.91
C VAL A 28 20.93 -32.22 -11.55
N VAL A 29 21.49 -32.79 -10.47
CA VAL A 29 20.99 -32.53 -9.12
C VAL A 29 21.19 -31.06 -8.73
N VAL A 30 22.36 -30.46 -9.04
CA VAL A 30 22.62 -29.05 -8.76
C VAL A 30 21.69 -28.13 -9.56
N ILE A 31 21.42 -28.45 -10.83
CA ILE A 31 20.45 -27.71 -11.66
C ILE A 31 19.04 -27.86 -11.11
N SER A 32 18.64 -29.06 -10.68
CA SER A 32 17.32 -29.32 -10.09
C SER A 32 17.14 -28.57 -8.77
N ILE A 33 18.16 -28.53 -7.90
CA ILE A 33 18.14 -27.77 -6.66
C ILE A 33 18.04 -26.27 -6.94
N ASN A 34 18.80 -25.78 -7.93
CA ASN A 34 18.73 -24.36 -8.32
C ASN A 34 17.36 -24.00 -8.92
N TYR A 35 16.74 -24.91 -9.69
CA TYR A 35 15.39 -24.70 -10.23
C TYR A 35 14.32 -24.69 -9.13
N ILE A 36 14.39 -25.64 -8.18
CA ILE A 36 13.45 -25.73 -7.04
C ILE A 36 13.63 -24.55 -6.07
N TRP A 37 14.88 -24.11 -5.82
CA TRP A 37 15.13 -22.98 -4.91
C TRP A 37 14.92 -21.62 -5.56
N ASN A 38 15.06 -21.50 -6.87
CA ASN A 38 14.77 -20.25 -7.58
C ASN A 38 13.26 -20.00 -7.71
N ASP A 39 12.43 -21.05 -7.75
CA ASP A 39 10.96 -20.91 -7.75
C ASP A 39 10.41 -20.68 -6.33
N SER A 40 11.14 -21.10 -5.28
CA SER A 40 10.77 -20.86 -3.88
C SER A 40 11.12 -19.45 -3.38
N ASN A 41 11.92 -18.67 -4.13
CA ASN A 41 12.37 -17.35 -3.69
C ASN A 41 11.43 -16.21 -4.11
N LYS A 42 10.27 -16.53 -4.70
CA LYS A 42 9.23 -15.53 -4.99
C LYS A 42 8.11 -15.44 -3.95
N ASN A 43 8.09 -16.28 -2.92
CA ASN A 43 6.97 -16.31 -1.95
C ASN A 43 7.34 -16.42 -0.47
N ASN A 44 8.59 -16.18 -0.06
CA ASN A 44 8.93 -16.21 1.38
C ASN A 44 9.92 -15.13 1.80
N GLU A 45 9.66 -13.89 1.46
CA GLU A 45 10.02 -12.78 2.34
C GLU A 45 8.75 -12.37 3.07
N ASN A 46 8.57 -12.88 4.27
CA ASN A 46 7.96 -12.21 5.40
C ASN A 46 7.32 -13.20 6.37
N LYS A 47 8.07 -13.62 7.36
CA LYS A 47 7.51 -13.92 8.68
C LYS A 47 8.63 -13.95 9.73
N ASN A 48 9.21 -12.82 10.07
CA ASN A 48 9.68 -12.53 11.43
C ASN A 48 10.42 -11.17 11.55
N THR A 49 9.82 -10.09 11.04
CA THR A 49 10.18 -8.74 11.49
C THR A 49 8.90 -7.92 11.56
N GLN A 50 7.94 -8.44 12.34
CA GLN A 50 6.64 -7.82 12.50
C GLN A 50 6.67 -6.85 13.65
N GLN A 51 7.25 -5.67 13.52
CA GLN A 51 6.72 -4.50 14.22
C GLN A 51 7.36 -3.17 13.81
N THR A 52 8.48 -3.20 13.03
CA THR A 52 9.10 -1.95 12.59
C THR A 52 8.91 -1.65 11.09
N ASN A 53 8.47 -2.63 10.27
CA ASN A 53 8.31 -2.44 8.83
C ASN A 53 6.95 -1.86 8.43
N ASN A 54 5.90 -2.03 9.25
CA ASN A 54 4.57 -1.49 8.94
C ASN A 54 4.53 0.06 8.92
N VAL A 55 5.46 0.72 9.60
CA VAL A 55 5.54 2.19 9.62
C VAL A 55 6.27 2.73 8.39
N LYS A 56 7.22 1.96 7.82
CA LYS A 56 7.93 2.37 6.59
C LYS A 56 7.13 2.11 5.32
N GLU A 57 6.30 1.05 5.31
CA GLU A 57 5.51 0.67 4.13
C GLU A 57 4.33 1.62 3.88
N VAL A 58 3.79 2.22 4.95
CA VAL A 58 2.72 3.23 4.86
C VAL A 58 3.24 4.61 4.44
N LEU A 59 4.56 4.85 4.46
CA LEU A 59 5.16 6.12 4.07
C LEU A 59 5.36 6.28 2.55
N ASN A 60 5.24 5.21 1.77
CA ASN A 60 5.37 5.30 0.32
C ASN A 60 4.02 5.71 -0.29
N ASN A 61 3.86 7.00 -0.53
CA ASN A 61 2.68 7.55 -1.22
C ASN A 61 2.46 6.91 -2.59
N GLU A 62 3.53 6.49 -3.25
CA GLU A 62 3.48 5.80 -4.54
C GLU A 62 2.79 4.44 -4.42
N ASP A 63 3.04 3.69 -3.35
CA ASP A 63 2.40 2.38 -3.13
C ASP A 63 0.90 2.53 -2.86
N TYR A 64 0.50 3.52 -2.04
CA TYR A 64 -0.92 3.76 -1.75
C TYR A 64 -1.71 4.18 -2.98
N SER A 65 -1.17 5.11 -3.78
CA SER A 65 -1.79 5.56 -5.02
C SER A 65 -1.90 4.40 -6.01
N SER A 66 -0.82 3.66 -6.22
CA SER A 66 -0.77 2.50 -7.11
C SER A 66 -1.77 1.40 -6.72
N GLU A 67 -1.96 1.13 -5.43
CA GLU A 67 -2.95 0.15 -4.97
C GLU A 67 -4.38 0.64 -5.23
N THR A 68 -4.65 1.91 -4.96
CA THR A 68 -5.97 2.51 -5.20
C THR A 68 -6.30 2.57 -6.68
N GLU A 69 -5.34 2.97 -7.53
CA GLU A 69 -5.46 2.98 -8.98
C GLU A 69 -5.79 1.58 -9.53
N LYS A 70 -5.07 0.55 -9.09
CA LYS A 70 -5.34 -0.85 -9.48
C LYS A 70 -6.72 -1.33 -9.06
N LYS A 71 -7.18 -0.97 -7.86
CA LYS A 71 -8.54 -1.31 -7.39
C LYS A 71 -9.60 -0.64 -8.26
N LEU A 72 -9.40 0.64 -8.58
CA LEU A 72 -10.30 1.37 -9.48
C LEU A 72 -10.28 0.79 -10.90
N GLU A 73 -9.12 0.51 -11.48
CA GLU A 73 -9.00 -0.12 -12.81
C GLU A 73 -9.80 -1.43 -12.88
N ASN A 74 -9.67 -2.29 -11.85
CA ASN A 74 -10.38 -3.57 -11.79
C ASN A 74 -11.91 -3.39 -11.71
N ILE A 75 -12.38 -2.48 -10.88
CA ILE A 75 -13.83 -2.23 -10.74
C ILE A 75 -14.39 -1.57 -12.00
N LEU A 76 -13.73 -0.54 -12.52
CA LEU A 76 -14.19 0.18 -13.71
C LEU A 76 -14.21 -0.72 -14.94
N SER A 77 -13.22 -1.59 -15.11
CA SER A 77 -13.18 -2.54 -16.24
C SER A 77 -14.31 -3.58 -16.21
N SER A 78 -14.94 -3.81 -15.05
CA SER A 78 -16.08 -4.71 -14.90
C SER A 78 -17.44 -4.07 -15.28
N ILE A 79 -17.46 -2.75 -15.50
CA ILE A 79 -18.66 -2.03 -15.92
C ILE A 79 -18.90 -2.27 -17.41
N ASP A 80 -20.14 -2.61 -17.75
CA ASP A 80 -20.53 -2.88 -19.15
C ASP A 80 -20.25 -1.69 -20.07
N GLY A 81 -19.59 -1.98 -21.19
CA GLY A 81 -19.20 -1.01 -22.22
C GLY A 81 -17.92 -0.24 -21.94
N VAL A 82 -17.28 -0.38 -20.78
CA VAL A 82 -16.05 0.34 -20.42
C VAL A 82 -14.80 -0.26 -21.04
N GLY A 83 -14.65 -1.57 -21.03
CA GLY A 83 -13.46 -2.27 -21.55
C GLY A 83 -12.21 -2.05 -20.71
N LYS A 84 -11.02 -2.04 -21.34
CA LYS A 84 -9.76 -1.78 -20.66
C LYS A 84 -9.74 -0.33 -20.11
N VAL A 85 -9.20 -0.18 -18.90
CA VAL A 85 -9.12 1.11 -18.19
C VAL A 85 -7.71 1.30 -17.65
N LYS A 86 -7.25 2.55 -17.65
CA LYS A 86 -6.11 3.03 -16.90
C LYS A 86 -6.53 4.22 -16.06
N VAL A 87 -6.09 4.21 -14.82
CA VAL A 87 -6.39 5.27 -13.84
C VAL A 87 -5.10 5.89 -13.34
N MET A 88 -5.10 7.21 -13.25
CA MET A 88 -4.06 7.99 -12.59
C MET A 88 -4.71 8.88 -11.55
N ILE A 89 -4.22 8.80 -10.30
CA ILE A 89 -4.70 9.60 -9.17
C ILE A 89 -3.65 10.67 -8.82
N LEU A 90 -4.11 11.89 -8.68
CA LEU A 90 -3.30 13.00 -8.17
C LEU A 90 -3.66 13.25 -6.70
N ASN A 91 -2.66 13.19 -5.83
CA ASN A 91 -2.80 13.50 -4.42
C ASN A 91 -2.29 14.91 -4.13
N SER A 92 -2.99 15.65 -3.26
CA SER A 92 -2.58 16.99 -2.80
C SER A 92 -1.65 16.95 -1.58
N SER A 93 -1.57 15.82 -0.90
CA SER A 93 -0.74 15.63 0.29
C SER A 93 -0.18 14.23 0.36
N SER A 94 0.85 14.06 1.14
CA SER A 94 1.37 12.76 1.57
C SER A 94 0.53 12.19 2.72
N SER A 95 0.73 10.89 3.02
CA SER A 95 0.25 10.30 4.26
C SER A 95 0.81 11.07 5.46
N THR A 96 -0.02 11.34 6.44
CA THR A 96 0.36 12.13 7.62
C THR A 96 0.15 11.32 8.89
N PHE A 97 1.19 11.27 9.73
CA PHE A 97 1.07 10.69 11.07
C PHE A 97 0.39 11.69 12.00
N VAL A 98 -0.69 11.26 12.61
CA VAL A 98 -1.36 12.02 13.67
C VAL A 98 -0.87 11.50 15.02
N PRO A 99 -0.06 12.26 15.76
CA PRO A 99 0.43 11.83 17.06
C PRO A 99 -0.68 11.88 18.11
N VAL A 100 -0.48 11.15 19.20
CA VAL A 100 -1.29 11.31 20.42
C VAL A 100 -0.86 12.58 21.11
N TYR A 101 -1.82 13.40 21.51
CA TYR A 101 -1.60 14.60 22.28
C TYR A 101 -2.10 14.41 23.70
N ASP A 102 -1.34 14.94 24.65
CA ASP A 102 -1.80 15.25 26.00
C ASP A 102 -2.34 16.67 25.98
N GLU A 103 -3.63 16.84 26.26
CA GLU A 103 -4.34 18.11 26.16
C GLU A 103 -4.90 18.48 27.52
N ASN A 104 -4.51 19.66 28.02
CA ASN A 104 -5.08 20.26 29.21
C ASN A 104 -5.79 21.55 28.81
N ASN A 105 -7.11 21.56 28.93
CA ASN A 105 -7.95 22.70 28.59
C ASN A 105 -8.55 23.25 29.89
N LYS A 106 -8.23 24.49 30.21
CA LYS A 106 -8.81 25.21 31.33
C LYS A 106 -9.59 26.42 30.85
N THR A 107 -10.89 26.44 31.14
CA THR A 107 -11.76 27.56 30.85
C THR A 107 -12.14 28.20 32.19
N SER A 108 -11.87 29.49 32.33
CA SER A 108 -12.30 30.30 33.48
C SER A 108 -13.31 31.32 32.98
N ASN A 109 -14.46 31.37 33.63
CA ASN A 109 -15.51 32.33 33.34
C ASN A 109 -15.76 33.16 34.62
N THR A 110 -15.36 34.44 34.57
CA THR A 110 -15.54 35.38 35.67
C THR A 110 -16.58 36.40 35.27
N THR A 111 -17.62 36.49 36.06
CA THR A 111 -18.66 37.55 35.91
C THR A 111 -18.57 38.52 37.07
N GLU A 112 -18.31 39.77 36.74
CA GLU A 112 -18.28 40.88 37.67
C GLU A 112 -19.56 41.69 37.49
N SER A 113 -20.21 42.09 38.60
CA SER A 113 -21.36 42.96 38.58
C SER A 113 -21.08 44.13 39.51
N ASP A 114 -21.38 45.34 39.05
CA ASP A 114 -21.23 46.53 39.88
C ASP A 114 -22.60 46.95 40.49
N ASP A 115 -22.54 47.78 41.49
CA ASP A 115 -23.76 48.27 42.24
C ASP A 115 -24.62 49.18 41.36
N SER A 116 -24.14 49.62 40.21
CA SER A 116 -24.86 50.44 39.21
C SER A 116 -25.54 49.62 38.11
N GLY A 117 -25.48 48.27 38.21
CA GLY A 117 -26.13 47.33 37.25
C GLY A 117 -25.27 46.98 36.05
N GLY A 118 -24.03 47.36 36.00
CA GLY A 118 -23.07 46.95 34.97
C GLY A 118 -22.62 45.51 35.21
N THR A 119 -22.56 44.70 34.14
CA THR A 119 -22.06 43.34 34.19
C THR A 119 -20.94 43.17 33.20
N ARG A 120 -19.80 42.63 33.66
CA ARG A 120 -18.65 42.29 32.85
C ARG A 120 -18.37 40.80 32.95
N THR A 121 -18.34 40.11 31.80
CA THR A 121 -17.94 38.70 31.71
C THR A 121 -16.57 38.58 31.09
N ILE A 122 -15.66 37.93 31.77
CA ILE A 122 -14.30 37.61 31.31
C ILE A 122 -14.25 36.10 31.10
N ILE A 123 -13.93 35.68 29.88
CA ILE A 123 -13.75 34.26 29.52
C ILE A 123 -12.26 34.10 29.21
N GLU A 124 -11.57 33.33 30.03
CA GLU A 124 -10.16 32.96 29.82
C GLU A 124 -10.11 31.50 29.42
N ASN A 125 -9.48 31.24 28.29
CA ASN A 125 -9.22 29.86 27.80
C ASN A 125 -7.70 29.65 27.81
N ASP A 126 -7.24 28.71 28.63
CA ASP A 126 -5.86 28.23 28.64
C ASP A 126 -5.86 26.81 28.07
N GLN A 127 -5.16 26.65 26.94
CA GLN A 127 -5.05 25.36 26.25
C GLN A 127 -3.59 24.99 26.12
N GLN A 128 -3.21 23.92 26.81
CA GLN A 128 -1.88 23.34 26.73
C GLN A 128 -2.00 21.99 25.96
N LYS A 129 -1.17 21.85 24.93
CA LYS A 129 -1.13 20.66 24.09
C LYS A 129 0.31 20.20 23.91
N SER A 130 0.61 18.94 24.24
CA SER A 130 1.92 18.34 24.09
C SER A 130 1.85 16.95 23.44
N ILE A 131 2.87 16.59 22.64
CA ILE A 131 2.94 15.28 22.01
C ILE A 131 3.37 14.24 23.05
N VAL A 132 2.71 13.09 23.06
CA VAL A 132 3.08 11.94 23.89
C VAL A 132 4.15 11.12 23.20
N TYR A 133 5.25 10.82 23.89
CA TYR A 133 6.37 10.03 23.41
C TYR A 133 6.46 8.69 24.12
N LYS A 134 6.84 7.66 23.38
CA LYS A 134 7.31 6.38 23.90
C LYS A 134 8.83 6.40 23.92
N GLU A 135 9.42 6.01 25.05
CA GLU A 135 10.86 5.81 25.17
C GLU A 135 11.22 4.36 24.91
N ASN A 136 12.13 4.14 23.97
CA ASN A 136 12.64 2.82 23.62
C ASN A 136 13.81 2.44 24.55
N SER A 137 14.15 1.14 24.61
CA SER A 137 15.23 0.63 25.46
C SER A 137 16.62 1.21 25.19
N ASN A 138 16.81 1.86 24.03
CA ASN A 138 18.04 2.58 23.64
C ASN A 138 18.01 4.08 23.99
N GLY A 139 16.98 4.56 24.71
CA GLY A 139 16.83 5.96 25.11
C GLY A 139 16.28 6.89 24.01
N THR A 140 15.93 6.38 22.83
CA THR A 140 15.27 7.17 21.78
C THR A 140 13.80 7.39 22.10
N LYS A 141 13.33 8.63 21.91
CA LYS A 141 11.91 9.02 22.07
C LYS A 141 11.24 9.04 20.71
N GLU A 142 10.16 8.31 20.57
CA GLU A 142 9.34 8.27 19.37
C GLU A 142 7.92 8.74 19.71
N PRO A 143 7.29 9.61 18.88
CA PRO A 143 5.91 10.01 19.11
C PRO A 143 4.98 8.80 18.98
N ILE A 144 4.03 8.69 19.90
CA ILE A 144 2.97 7.68 19.77
C ILE A 144 2.02 8.15 18.68
N THR A 145 1.85 7.33 17.62
CA THR A 145 0.94 7.61 16.52
C THR A 145 -0.46 7.13 16.89
N LYS A 146 -1.44 8.03 16.82
CA LYS A 146 -2.86 7.72 17.03
C LYS A 146 -3.47 7.02 15.81
N ASN A 147 -3.23 7.59 14.65
CA ASN A 147 -3.65 7.08 13.34
C ASN A 147 -2.74 7.65 12.24
N ILE A 148 -2.87 7.05 11.05
CA ILE A 148 -2.23 7.55 9.83
C ILE A 148 -3.37 8.02 8.94
N GLU A 149 -3.33 9.27 8.55
CA GLU A 149 -4.25 9.83 7.58
C GLU A 149 -3.75 9.50 6.17
N SER A 150 -4.62 8.93 5.36
CA SER A 150 -4.35 8.64 3.96
C SER A 150 -4.14 9.93 3.15
N PRO A 151 -3.38 9.86 2.05
CA PRO A 151 -3.22 10.99 1.14
C PRO A 151 -4.59 11.49 0.67
N LYS A 152 -4.73 12.81 0.62
CA LYS A 152 -5.96 13.42 0.10
C LYS A 152 -5.89 13.44 -1.43
N ILE A 153 -6.85 12.78 -2.07
CA ILE A 153 -6.97 12.79 -3.53
C ILE A 153 -7.47 14.17 -3.98
N GLU A 154 -6.82 14.75 -4.98
CA GLU A 154 -7.18 16.06 -5.54
C GLU A 154 -7.79 15.97 -6.92
N GLY A 155 -7.43 14.96 -7.69
CA GLY A 155 -7.94 14.74 -9.04
C GLY A 155 -7.72 13.33 -9.52
N ALA A 156 -8.41 12.96 -10.61
CA ALA A 156 -8.26 11.69 -11.29
C ALA A 156 -8.33 11.86 -12.80
N ILE A 157 -7.44 11.17 -13.51
CA ILE A 157 -7.45 11.04 -14.97
C ILE A 157 -7.68 9.57 -15.31
N ILE A 158 -8.69 9.30 -16.13
CA ILE A 158 -9.07 7.96 -16.53
C ILE A 158 -9.02 7.86 -18.06
N THR A 159 -8.41 6.81 -18.56
CA THR A 159 -8.53 6.44 -19.98
C THR A 159 -9.24 5.10 -20.08
N ALA A 160 -10.25 5.00 -20.94
CA ALA A 160 -11.04 3.79 -21.12
C ALA A 160 -11.37 3.56 -22.61
N GLN A 161 -11.40 2.29 -23.03
CA GLN A 161 -11.71 1.93 -24.41
C GLN A 161 -13.12 2.39 -24.83
N GLY A 162 -14.10 2.20 -23.96
CA GLY A 162 -15.49 2.58 -24.19
C GLY A 162 -15.82 4.07 -24.01
N ALA A 163 -14.84 4.90 -23.65
CA ALA A 163 -15.08 6.32 -23.37
C ALA A 163 -15.37 7.19 -24.61
N ASN A 164 -15.64 6.61 -25.78
CA ASN A 164 -16.26 7.28 -26.90
C ASN A 164 -17.77 7.53 -26.68
N SER A 165 -18.42 6.75 -25.82
CA SER A 165 -19.82 6.90 -25.44
C SER A 165 -19.96 7.85 -24.25
N SER A 166 -20.90 8.80 -24.33
CA SER A 166 -21.21 9.71 -23.22
C SER A 166 -21.78 8.98 -22.01
N ASP A 167 -22.61 7.95 -22.23
CA ASP A 167 -23.16 7.09 -21.18
C ASP A 167 -22.05 6.37 -20.39
N VAL A 168 -21.05 5.84 -21.10
CA VAL A 168 -19.91 5.17 -20.46
C VAL A 168 -19.07 6.17 -19.66
N LYS A 169 -18.83 7.38 -20.20
CA LYS A 169 -18.12 8.45 -19.46
C LYS A 169 -18.85 8.81 -18.17
N GLU A 170 -20.17 8.97 -18.23
CA GLU A 170 -20.98 9.29 -17.05
C GLU A 170 -20.92 8.19 -15.99
N LYS A 171 -21.02 6.91 -16.39
CA LYS A 171 -20.86 5.76 -15.48
C LYS A 171 -19.49 5.75 -14.81
N ILE A 172 -18.41 6.01 -15.57
CA ILE A 172 -17.05 6.07 -15.03
C ILE A 172 -16.92 7.22 -14.03
N VAL A 173 -17.37 8.43 -14.38
CA VAL A 173 -17.31 9.61 -13.50
C VAL A 173 -18.07 9.36 -12.21
N SER A 174 -19.30 8.84 -12.29
CA SER A 174 -20.13 8.54 -11.10
C SER A 174 -19.48 7.47 -10.21
N ALA A 175 -18.89 6.43 -10.80
CA ALA A 175 -18.21 5.38 -10.04
C ALA A 175 -16.96 5.93 -9.32
N VAL A 176 -16.15 6.76 -9.99
CA VAL A 176 -14.96 7.37 -9.39
C VAL A 176 -15.33 8.39 -8.32
N GLU A 177 -16.35 9.22 -8.55
CA GLU A 177 -16.88 10.16 -7.55
C GLU A 177 -17.34 9.42 -6.28
N ALA A 178 -18.13 8.34 -6.43
CA ALA A 178 -18.58 7.53 -5.31
C ALA A 178 -17.42 6.85 -4.53
N ALA A 179 -16.38 6.40 -5.24
CA ALA A 179 -15.25 5.71 -4.63
C ALA A 179 -14.23 6.65 -3.96
N THR A 180 -14.05 7.86 -4.50
CA THR A 180 -12.97 8.78 -4.07
C THR A 180 -13.46 10.02 -3.35
N GLY A 181 -14.74 10.37 -3.46
CA GLY A 181 -15.30 11.62 -2.98
C GLY A 181 -14.89 12.85 -3.79
N LEU A 182 -14.29 12.66 -4.96
CA LEU A 182 -13.90 13.75 -5.83
C LEU A 182 -15.14 14.40 -6.46
N ALA A 183 -15.13 15.73 -6.56
CA ALA A 183 -16.13 16.43 -7.34
C ALA A 183 -15.96 16.13 -8.84
N THR A 184 -17.05 16.02 -9.58
CA THR A 184 -17.12 15.67 -11.00
C THR A 184 -16.13 16.45 -11.88
N HIS A 185 -15.95 17.77 -11.62
CA HIS A 185 -15.04 18.63 -12.40
C HIS A 185 -13.54 18.30 -12.20
N LYS A 186 -13.19 17.50 -11.19
CA LYS A 186 -11.83 17.01 -10.91
C LYS A 186 -11.55 15.63 -11.50
N ILE A 187 -12.52 15.06 -12.19
CA ILE A 187 -12.44 13.75 -12.84
C ILE A 187 -12.47 13.98 -14.35
N GLN A 188 -11.43 13.51 -15.05
CA GLN A 188 -11.37 13.62 -16.51
C GLN A 188 -11.30 12.23 -17.14
N VAL A 189 -12.19 11.98 -18.10
CA VAL A 189 -12.28 10.68 -18.79
C VAL A 189 -12.02 10.86 -20.28
N PHE A 190 -11.00 10.15 -20.77
CA PHE A 190 -10.57 10.18 -22.16
C PHE A 190 -10.73 8.80 -22.81
N LYS A 191 -10.95 8.78 -24.12
CA LYS A 191 -10.89 7.55 -24.88
C LYS A 191 -9.46 7.03 -24.91
N MET A 192 -9.30 5.73 -24.64
CA MET A 192 -8.03 5.03 -24.76
C MET A 192 -7.68 4.80 -26.24
N ASP A 193 -6.40 4.94 -26.58
CA ASP A 193 -5.87 4.59 -27.88
C ASP A 193 -5.51 3.11 -27.90
N ASP A 194 -6.18 2.34 -28.73
CA ASP A 194 -6.03 0.87 -28.79
C ASP A 194 -4.69 0.46 -29.43
N GLU A 195 -4.01 1.32 -30.19
CA GLU A 195 -2.75 1.02 -30.88
C GLU A 195 -1.50 1.09 -29.99
N LYS A 196 -1.61 1.65 -28.77
CA LYS A 196 -0.46 1.90 -27.86
C LYS A 196 -0.36 0.93 -26.70
N LEU A 197 -1.03 -0.22 -26.73
CA LEU A 197 -1.13 -1.16 -25.62
C LEU A 197 -0.27 -2.44 -25.78
N ASP A 198 0.69 -2.44 -26.70
CA ASP A 198 1.70 -3.53 -26.87
C ASP A 198 3.01 -3.22 -26.18
#